data_c75ad757ee7792e97500643ad3d7ffdb
#
_entry.id   c75ad757ee7792e97500643ad3d7ffdb
#
_cell.length_a   1.000
_cell.length_b   1.000
_cell.length_c   1.000
_cell.angle_alpha   90.00
_cell.angle_beta   90.00
_cell.angle_gamma   90.00
#
_symmetry.space_group_name_H-M   'P 1'
#
loop_
_entity.id
_entity.type
_entity.pdbx_description
1 polymer ?
#
loop_
_entity_poly.entity_id
_entity_poly.type
_entity_poly.pdbx_seq_one_letter_code
_entity_poly.pdbx_strand_id
1 'polypeptide(L)'
;MSLIGKIIAKKYSYRVEELEEMKNALNIFKNKIKFTYSPIGEIFEEISQNTSIKNIANIFTQAKNNMNNQTASEAWDKSLEEINTNMKEEDIKKLKNLSKLLRKFRRRRTNKSNRTHRRIFRNPTTRSNTRKKKEWKIIPKDRNNRRISYSNYIVLERHKNHLIMKN
;
A
#
# COMPACT_ATOMS: atom_id res chain seq x y z
N MET A 1 -46.29 28.13 -11.79
CA MET A 1 -45.17 27.15 -11.96
C MET A 1 -45.77 25.75 -11.87
N SER A 2 -45.52 24.93 -12.89
CA SER A 2 -46.02 23.54 -12.95
C SER A 2 -45.38 22.66 -11.88
N LEU A 3 -46.14 21.77 -11.22
CA LEU A 3 -45.66 20.78 -10.28
C LEU A 3 -44.54 19.91 -10.89
N ILE A 4 -44.62 19.60 -12.16
CA ILE A 4 -43.64 18.84 -12.92
C ILE A 4 -42.28 19.54 -12.92
N GLY A 5 -42.25 20.86 -13.13
CA GLY A 5 -40.98 21.63 -13.10
C GLY A 5 -40.28 21.59 -11.73
N LYS A 6 -41.05 21.60 -10.62
CA LYS A 6 -40.51 21.48 -9.27
C LYS A 6 -39.88 20.10 -9.01
N ILE A 7 -40.51 19.03 -9.49
CA ILE A 7 -39.99 17.66 -9.33
C ILE A 7 -38.69 17.50 -10.10
N ILE A 8 -38.60 17.98 -11.34
CA ILE A 8 -37.38 17.92 -12.16
C ILE A 8 -36.26 18.74 -11.52
N ALA A 9 -36.53 19.96 -11.08
CA ALA A 9 -35.56 20.81 -10.41
C ALA A 9 -35.01 20.15 -9.12
N LYS A 10 -35.89 19.54 -8.32
CA LYS A 10 -35.53 18.84 -7.10
C LYS A 10 -34.62 17.61 -7.37
N LYS A 11 -34.93 16.83 -8.40
CA LYS A 11 -34.12 15.70 -8.82
C LYS A 11 -32.73 16.13 -9.29
N TYR A 12 -32.66 17.26 -9.98
CA TYR A 12 -31.38 17.85 -10.39
C TYR A 12 -30.53 18.29 -9.18
N SER A 13 -31.13 18.95 -8.19
CA SER A 13 -30.47 19.38 -6.97
C SER A 13 -29.88 18.16 -6.21
N TYR A 14 -30.67 17.13 -6.00
CA TYR A 14 -30.19 15.90 -5.34
C TYR A 14 -28.99 15.25 -6.07
N ARG A 15 -29.02 15.24 -7.42
CA ARG A 15 -27.88 14.74 -8.19
C ARG A 15 -26.61 15.55 -7.96
N VAL A 16 -26.73 16.89 -7.92
CA VAL A 16 -25.58 17.78 -7.66
C VAL A 16 -25.00 17.50 -6.27
N GLU A 17 -25.86 17.43 -5.25
CA GLU A 17 -25.46 17.13 -3.88
C GLU A 17 -24.73 15.76 -3.78
N GLU A 18 -25.29 14.71 -4.41
CA GLU A 18 -24.67 13.39 -4.44
C GLU A 18 -23.28 13.40 -5.14
N LEU A 19 -23.15 14.17 -6.23
CA LEU A 19 -21.87 14.28 -6.95
C LEU A 19 -20.80 15.05 -6.15
N GLU A 20 -21.20 16.11 -5.45
CA GLU A 20 -20.29 16.87 -4.58
C GLU A 20 -19.80 15.99 -3.41
N GLU A 21 -20.71 15.28 -2.76
CA GLU A 21 -20.36 14.38 -1.68
C GLU A 21 -19.48 13.21 -2.16
N MET A 22 -19.79 12.63 -3.31
CA MET A 22 -18.94 11.61 -3.92
C MET A 22 -17.55 12.16 -4.23
N LYS A 23 -17.42 13.37 -4.71
CA LYS A 23 -16.13 14.03 -4.95
C LYS A 23 -15.34 14.17 -3.65
N ASN A 24 -15.98 14.57 -2.55
CA ASN A 24 -15.38 14.68 -1.23
C ASN A 24 -14.89 13.31 -0.74
N ALA A 25 -15.73 12.28 -0.82
CA ALA A 25 -15.40 10.90 -0.47
C ALA A 25 -14.19 10.37 -1.26
N LEU A 26 -14.14 10.62 -2.57
CA LEU A 26 -13.02 10.22 -3.42
C LEU A 26 -11.72 10.98 -3.09
N ASN A 27 -11.80 12.23 -2.65
CA ASN A 27 -10.64 12.98 -2.17
C ASN A 27 -10.10 12.38 -0.87
N ILE A 28 -10.97 12.04 0.09
CA ILE A 28 -10.57 11.32 1.31
C ILE A 28 -9.89 10.01 0.96
N PHE A 29 -10.52 9.21 0.08
CA PHE A 29 -9.97 7.95 -0.40
C PHE A 29 -8.55 8.11 -0.98
N LYS A 30 -8.37 9.08 -1.88
CA LYS A 30 -7.08 9.38 -2.52
C LYS A 30 -6.01 9.75 -1.50
N ASN A 31 -6.35 10.58 -0.52
CA ASN A 31 -5.43 11.01 0.53
C ASN A 31 -5.04 9.84 1.44
N LYS A 32 -5.99 9.05 1.89
CA LYS A 32 -5.75 7.87 2.72
C LYS A 32 -4.85 6.85 2.01
N ILE A 33 -5.13 6.50 0.77
CA ILE A 33 -4.26 5.58 0.01
C ILE A 33 -2.85 6.12 -0.17
N LYS A 34 -2.70 7.42 -0.38
CA LYS A 34 -1.40 8.03 -0.66
C LYS A 34 -0.53 8.16 0.59
N PHE A 35 -1.12 8.55 1.71
CA PHE A 35 -0.38 8.96 2.90
C PHE A 35 -0.42 7.94 4.05
N THR A 36 -1.54 7.27 4.28
CA THR A 36 -1.69 6.37 5.44
C THR A 36 -1.43 4.90 5.11
N TYR A 37 -1.46 4.51 3.84
CA TYR A 37 -1.33 3.11 3.41
C TYR A 37 -2.35 2.16 4.07
N SER A 38 -3.48 2.68 4.54
CA SER A 38 -4.54 1.89 5.17
C SER A 38 -5.13 0.85 4.21
N PRO A 39 -5.60 -0.29 4.72
CA PRO A 39 -6.34 -1.26 3.92
C PRO A 39 -7.56 -0.63 3.23
N ILE A 40 -7.85 -1.03 2.00
CA ILE A 40 -8.94 -0.42 1.22
C ILE A 40 -10.30 -0.57 1.92
N GLY A 41 -10.54 -1.73 2.56
CA GLY A 41 -11.78 -1.98 3.29
C GLY A 41 -11.97 -1.01 4.47
N GLU A 42 -10.92 -0.71 5.23
CA GLU A 42 -10.96 0.25 6.33
C GLU A 42 -11.23 1.68 5.80
N ILE A 43 -10.65 2.03 4.64
CA ILE A 43 -10.90 3.33 4.01
C ILE A 43 -12.37 3.45 3.57
N PHE A 44 -12.94 2.38 3.00
CA PHE A 44 -14.36 2.37 2.62
C PHE A 44 -15.27 2.50 3.84
N GLU A 45 -14.95 1.82 4.93
CA GLU A 45 -15.69 1.93 6.18
C GLU A 45 -15.66 3.35 6.75
N GLU A 46 -14.47 3.93 6.86
CA GLU A 46 -14.30 5.30 7.36
C GLU A 46 -15.05 6.32 6.51
N ILE A 47 -15.00 6.18 5.18
CA ILE A 47 -15.74 7.07 4.27
C ILE A 47 -17.24 6.91 4.48
N SER A 48 -17.73 5.67 4.60
CA SER A 48 -19.16 5.42 4.78
C SER A 48 -19.71 6.03 6.07
N GLN A 49 -18.91 6.06 7.13
CA GLN A 49 -19.25 6.67 8.43
C GLN A 49 -19.23 8.20 8.41
N ASN A 50 -18.36 8.79 7.61
CA ASN A 50 -18.17 10.24 7.54
C ASN A 50 -18.95 10.93 6.41
N THR A 51 -19.67 10.16 5.59
CA THR A 51 -20.44 10.69 4.46
C THR A 51 -21.86 11.06 4.91
N SER A 52 -22.27 12.29 4.63
CA SER A 52 -23.56 12.85 5.07
C SER A 52 -24.76 12.30 4.26
N ILE A 53 -24.53 11.97 2.98
CA ILE A 53 -25.60 11.52 2.08
C ILE A 53 -25.70 10.01 2.10
N LYS A 54 -26.83 9.49 2.60
CA LYS A 54 -27.08 8.07 2.80
C LYS A 54 -26.82 7.21 1.55
N ASN A 55 -27.24 7.70 0.37
CA ASN A 55 -27.00 6.97 -0.88
C ASN A 55 -25.51 6.78 -1.15
N ILE A 56 -24.70 7.81 -0.92
CA ILE A 56 -23.25 7.74 -1.11
C ILE A 56 -22.59 6.87 -0.03
N ALA A 57 -23.00 7.02 1.23
CA ALA A 57 -22.53 6.15 2.32
C ALA A 57 -22.76 4.67 2.01
N ASN A 58 -23.95 4.33 1.49
CA ASN A 58 -24.32 2.97 1.12
C ASN A 58 -23.42 2.37 0.04
N ILE A 59 -22.95 3.16 -0.96
CA ILE A 59 -21.98 2.67 -1.97
C ILE A 59 -20.73 2.13 -1.30
N PHE A 60 -20.15 2.89 -0.37
CA PHE A 60 -18.92 2.50 0.31
C PHE A 60 -19.14 1.34 1.29
N THR A 61 -20.29 1.31 1.98
CA THR A 61 -20.67 0.18 2.85
C THR A 61 -20.80 -1.11 2.06
N GLN A 62 -21.52 -1.08 0.93
CA GLN A 62 -21.68 -2.25 0.07
C GLN A 62 -20.35 -2.67 -0.56
N ALA A 63 -19.52 -1.72 -1.00
CA ALA A 63 -18.20 -2.01 -1.52
C ALA A 63 -17.33 -2.72 -0.46
N LYS A 64 -17.35 -2.27 0.80
CA LYS A 64 -16.66 -2.96 1.91
C LYS A 64 -17.18 -4.38 2.10
N ASN A 65 -18.51 -4.55 2.18
CA ASN A 65 -19.12 -5.85 2.42
C ASN A 65 -18.83 -6.85 1.30
N ASN A 66 -18.90 -6.41 0.04
CA ASN A 66 -18.59 -7.22 -1.12
C ASN A 66 -17.11 -7.66 -1.17
N MET A 67 -16.20 -6.94 -0.52
CA MET A 67 -14.78 -7.31 -0.43
C MET A 67 -14.51 -8.60 0.34
N ASN A 68 -15.46 -9.13 1.11
CA ASN A 68 -15.31 -10.41 1.78
C ASN A 68 -15.12 -11.58 0.79
N ASN A 69 -15.77 -11.49 -0.39
CA ASN A 69 -15.78 -12.56 -1.39
C ASN A 69 -15.18 -12.12 -2.74
N GLN A 70 -14.85 -10.84 -2.90
CA GLN A 70 -14.43 -10.24 -4.17
C GLN A 70 -13.22 -9.34 -3.99
N THR A 71 -12.57 -9.00 -5.09
CA THR A 71 -11.50 -7.99 -5.05
C THR A 71 -12.11 -6.59 -4.86
N ALA A 72 -11.35 -5.66 -4.27
CA ALA A 72 -11.81 -4.29 -4.08
C ALA A 72 -12.31 -3.61 -5.37
N SER A 73 -11.76 -3.98 -6.54
CA SER A 73 -12.23 -3.44 -7.82
C SER A 73 -13.58 -4.01 -8.25
N GLU A 74 -13.79 -5.30 -8.07
CA GLU A 74 -15.06 -5.97 -8.38
C GLU A 74 -16.15 -5.54 -7.39
N ALA A 75 -15.80 -5.50 -6.10
CA ALA A 75 -16.69 -5.03 -5.05
C ALA A 75 -17.17 -3.58 -5.29
N TRP A 76 -16.28 -2.71 -5.75
CA TRP A 76 -16.62 -1.34 -6.12
C TRP A 76 -17.56 -1.28 -7.34
N ASP A 77 -17.24 -2.00 -8.41
CA ASP A 77 -18.06 -2.03 -9.62
C ASP A 77 -19.47 -2.55 -9.29
N LYS A 78 -19.57 -3.62 -8.51
CA LYS A 78 -20.85 -4.20 -8.07
C LYS A 78 -21.65 -3.24 -7.20
N SER A 79 -21.02 -2.55 -6.24
CA SER A 79 -21.72 -1.57 -5.39
C SER A 79 -22.33 -0.40 -6.16
N LEU A 80 -21.70 -0.01 -7.29
CA LEU A 80 -22.25 1.03 -8.17
C LEU A 80 -23.41 0.54 -9.04
N GLU A 81 -23.54 -0.76 -9.28
CA GLU A 81 -24.63 -1.36 -10.07
C GLU A 81 -25.89 -1.58 -9.23
N GLU A 82 -25.71 -1.91 -7.96
CA GLU A 82 -26.82 -2.28 -7.06
C GLU A 82 -27.48 -1.09 -6.37
N ILE A 83 -26.96 0.14 -6.57
CA ILE A 83 -27.43 1.28 -5.81
C ILE A 83 -28.50 2.11 -6.52
N ASN A 84 -29.45 2.61 -5.71
CA ASN A 84 -30.42 3.59 -6.17
C ASN A 84 -29.91 5.02 -5.90
N THR A 85 -29.49 5.72 -6.96
CA THR A 85 -28.96 7.09 -6.91
C THR A 85 -29.66 8.00 -7.90
N ASN A 86 -29.54 9.33 -7.68
CA ASN A 86 -29.96 10.32 -8.66
C ASN A 86 -28.90 10.61 -9.73
N MET A 87 -27.73 9.97 -9.64
CA MET A 87 -26.66 10.11 -10.62
C MET A 87 -27.06 9.52 -11.97
N LYS A 88 -26.58 10.15 -13.05
CA LYS A 88 -26.75 9.62 -14.41
C LYS A 88 -25.81 8.47 -14.69
N GLU A 89 -26.16 7.67 -15.69
CA GLU A 89 -25.30 6.56 -16.16
C GLU A 89 -23.88 7.00 -16.53
N GLU A 90 -23.76 8.21 -17.09
CA GLU A 90 -22.45 8.81 -17.41
C GLU A 90 -21.58 9.06 -16.16
N ASP A 91 -22.22 9.46 -15.05
CA ASP A 91 -21.53 9.70 -13.78
C ASP A 91 -21.07 8.37 -13.20
N ILE A 92 -21.92 7.35 -13.20
CA ILE A 92 -21.59 5.98 -12.79
C ILE A 92 -20.43 5.41 -13.62
N LYS A 93 -20.45 5.58 -14.96
CA LYS A 93 -19.35 5.17 -15.84
C LYS A 93 -18.02 5.82 -15.46
N LYS A 94 -18.04 7.11 -15.07
CA LYS A 94 -16.83 7.79 -14.57
C LYS A 94 -16.37 7.23 -13.24
N LEU A 95 -17.27 6.91 -12.32
CA LEU A 95 -16.96 6.31 -11.02
C LEU A 95 -16.38 4.89 -11.15
N LYS A 96 -16.82 4.10 -12.13
CA LYS A 96 -16.21 2.78 -12.46
C LYS A 96 -14.73 2.89 -12.83
N ASN A 97 -14.23 4.04 -13.25
CA ASN A 97 -12.78 4.19 -13.47
C ASN A 97 -11.93 4.04 -12.19
N LEU A 98 -12.53 4.23 -11.01
CA LEU A 98 -11.83 3.98 -9.75
C LEU A 98 -11.42 2.50 -9.62
N SER A 99 -12.19 1.55 -10.15
CA SER A 99 -11.86 0.12 -10.12
C SER A 99 -10.49 -0.17 -10.77
N LYS A 100 -10.15 0.55 -11.83
CA LYS A 100 -8.83 0.45 -12.50
C LYS A 100 -7.70 0.88 -11.57
N LEU A 101 -7.92 1.93 -10.77
CA LEU A 101 -6.96 2.39 -9.77
C LEU A 101 -6.82 1.37 -8.63
N LEU A 102 -7.93 0.81 -8.14
CA LEU A 102 -7.93 -0.22 -7.09
C LEU A 102 -7.13 -1.46 -7.51
N ARG A 103 -7.27 -1.92 -8.76
CA ARG A 103 -6.42 -3.00 -9.32
C ARG A 103 -4.94 -2.67 -9.29
N LYS A 104 -4.60 -1.43 -9.66
CA LYS A 104 -3.21 -0.96 -9.69
C LYS A 104 -2.60 -0.90 -8.28
N PHE A 105 -3.36 -0.46 -7.29
CA PHE A 105 -2.94 -0.45 -5.89
C PHE A 105 -2.71 -1.86 -5.34
N ARG A 106 -3.60 -2.80 -5.62
CA ARG A 106 -3.43 -4.21 -5.23
C ARG A 106 -2.12 -4.77 -5.78
N ARG A 107 -1.84 -4.61 -7.07
CA ARG A 107 -0.60 -5.07 -7.70
C ARG A 107 0.65 -4.47 -7.05
N ARG A 108 0.62 -3.17 -6.72
CA ARG A 108 1.75 -2.50 -6.06
C ARG A 108 2.01 -3.04 -4.65
N ARG A 109 0.96 -3.30 -3.87
CA ARG A 109 1.08 -3.90 -2.53
C ARG A 109 1.65 -5.31 -2.59
N THR A 110 1.13 -6.17 -3.46
CA THR A 110 1.61 -7.53 -3.66
C THR A 110 3.09 -7.53 -4.06
N ASN A 111 3.51 -6.69 -5.00
CA ASN A 111 4.89 -6.60 -5.43
C ASN A 111 5.83 -6.09 -4.33
N LYS A 112 5.38 -5.13 -3.49
CA LYS A 112 6.17 -4.64 -2.37
C LYS A 112 6.32 -5.72 -1.29
N SER A 113 5.25 -6.42 -0.94
CA SER A 113 5.27 -7.55 0.01
C SER A 113 6.20 -8.67 -0.49
N ASN A 114 6.09 -9.09 -1.74
CA ASN A 114 6.95 -10.12 -2.32
C ASN A 114 8.43 -9.71 -2.35
N ARG A 115 8.74 -8.43 -2.58
CA ARG A 115 10.13 -7.93 -2.49
C ARG A 115 10.65 -7.97 -1.06
N THR A 116 9.83 -7.67 -0.07
CA THR A 116 10.20 -7.73 1.35
C THR A 116 10.40 -9.17 1.80
N HIS A 117 9.48 -10.08 1.44
CA HIS A 117 9.63 -11.51 1.71
C HIS A 117 10.89 -12.09 1.05
N ARG A 118 11.17 -11.79 -0.21
CA ARG A 118 12.41 -12.22 -0.87
C ARG A 118 13.68 -11.69 -0.19
N ARG A 119 13.63 -10.52 0.44
CA ARG A 119 14.77 -9.98 1.20
C ARG A 119 14.96 -10.69 2.55
N ILE A 120 13.87 -11.07 3.21
CA ILE A 120 13.91 -11.77 4.52
C ILE A 120 14.36 -13.22 4.35
N PHE A 121 13.87 -13.91 3.31
CA PHE A 121 14.23 -15.31 3.00
C PHE A 121 15.47 -15.47 2.13
N ARG A 122 16.18 -14.40 1.82
CA ARG A 122 17.52 -14.52 1.24
C ARG A 122 18.44 -15.04 2.31
N ASN A 123 18.71 -16.36 2.23
CA ASN A 123 19.46 -17.16 3.20
C ASN A 123 20.62 -16.39 3.84
N PRO A 124 20.72 -16.34 5.17
CA PRO A 124 21.85 -15.73 5.89
C PRO A 124 23.20 -16.36 5.52
N THR A 125 23.20 -17.60 5.04
CA THR A 125 24.39 -18.31 4.53
C THR A 125 25.09 -17.61 3.36
N THR A 126 24.33 -16.92 2.47
CA THR A 126 24.95 -16.18 1.35
C THR A 126 25.62 -14.88 1.82
N ARG A 127 25.15 -14.29 2.93
CA ARG A 127 25.76 -13.10 3.52
C ARG A 127 27.03 -13.43 4.30
N SER A 128 27.07 -14.58 4.96
CA SER A 128 28.27 -15.03 5.68
C SER A 128 29.39 -15.40 4.72
N ASN A 129 29.08 -16.05 3.59
CA ASN A 129 30.09 -16.41 2.60
C ASN A 129 30.67 -15.22 1.82
N THR A 130 29.86 -14.17 1.56
CA THR A 130 30.40 -12.94 0.93
C THR A 130 31.20 -12.09 1.91
N ARG A 131 30.88 -12.10 3.21
CA ARG A 131 31.71 -11.45 4.23
C ARG A 131 33.04 -12.20 4.42
N LYS A 132 33.02 -13.52 4.57
CA LYS A 132 34.24 -14.35 4.65
C LYS A 132 35.12 -14.18 3.41
N LYS A 133 34.51 -14.09 2.19
CA LYS A 133 35.27 -13.89 0.96
C LYS A 133 35.90 -12.49 0.84
N LYS A 134 35.29 -11.44 1.46
CA LYS A 134 35.86 -10.10 1.54
C LYS A 134 36.98 -10.00 2.58
N GLU A 135 36.83 -10.67 3.72
CA GLU A 135 37.85 -10.68 4.75
C GLU A 135 39.12 -11.42 4.29
N TRP A 136 38.97 -12.48 3.49
CA TRP A 136 40.14 -13.19 2.89
C TRP A 136 40.95 -12.34 1.89
N LYS A 137 40.37 -11.27 1.32
CA LYS A 137 41.08 -10.38 0.39
C LYS A 137 41.92 -9.30 1.09
N ILE A 138 41.81 -9.17 2.40
CA ILE A 138 42.47 -8.10 3.19
C ILE A 138 43.60 -8.67 4.08
N ILE A 139 43.95 -9.94 3.94
CA ILE A 139 45.09 -10.49 4.71
C ILE A 139 46.38 -9.95 4.11
N PRO A 140 47.15 -9.10 4.81
CA PRO A 140 48.41 -8.59 4.30
C PRO A 140 49.42 -9.77 4.18
N LYS A 141 50.16 -9.77 3.06
CA LYS A 141 51.27 -10.68 2.89
C LYS A 141 52.43 -10.25 3.79
N ASP A 142 52.95 -11.17 4.59
CA ASP A 142 54.17 -10.94 5.31
C ASP A 142 55.34 -10.70 4.32
N ARG A 143 56.38 -9.94 4.77
CA ARG A 143 57.57 -9.62 3.98
C ARG A 143 58.27 -10.85 3.38
N ASN A 144 58.07 -12.03 3.97
CA ASN A 144 58.69 -13.29 3.54
C ASN A 144 57.77 -14.15 2.65
N ASN A 145 56.69 -13.58 2.09
CA ASN A 145 55.77 -14.27 1.15
C ASN A 145 55.11 -15.54 1.71
N ARG A 146 55.02 -15.71 3.05
CA ARG A 146 54.31 -16.81 3.70
C ARG A 146 52.87 -16.41 4.04
N ARG A 147 51.89 -17.26 3.75
CA ARG A 147 50.51 -17.06 4.16
C ARG A 147 50.38 -17.26 5.67
N ILE A 148 50.01 -16.21 6.40
CA ILE A 148 49.71 -16.30 7.83
C ILE A 148 48.33 -16.96 7.99
N SER A 149 48.26 -17.99 8.86
CA SER A 149 46.99 -18.64 9.19
C SER A 149 46.09 -17.67 9.95
N TYR A 150 44.79 -17.72 9.68
CA TYR A 150 43.77 -16.88 10.33
C TYR A 150 43.82 -16.97 11.86
N SER A 151 44.20 -18.11 12.41
CA SER A 151 44.40 -18.34 13.84
C SER A 151 45.50 -17.43 14.41
N ASN A 152 46.62 -17.27 13.70
CA ASN A 152 47.74 -16.45 14.13
C ASN A 152 47.49 -14.96 14.07
N TYR A 153 46.63 -14.52 13.13
CA TYR A 153 46.22 -13.11 13.02
C TYR A 153 45.37 -12.65 14.22
N ILE A 154 44.42 -13.47 14.68
CA ILE A 154 43.60 -13.19 15.85
C ILE A 154 44.43 -13.10 17.14
N VAL A 155 45.47 -13.91 17.26
CA VAL A 155 46.38 -13.90 18.41
C VAL A 155 47.25 -12.64 18.43
N LEU A 156 47.71 -12.18 17.26
CA LEU A 156 48.52 -10.96 17.12
C LEU A 156 47.68 -9.69 17.41
N GLU A 157 46.42 -9.63 16.97
CA GLU A 157 45.54 -8.51 17.30
C GLU A 157 45.14 -8.46 18.77
N ARG A 158 44.93 -9.61 19.43
CA ARG A 158 44.69 -9.67 20.87
C ARG A 158 45.90 -9.16 21.67
N HIS A 159 47.11 -9.49 21.24
CA HIS A 159 48.33 -9.02 21.90
C HIS A 159 48.55 -7.51 21.73
N LYS A 160 48.22 -6.97 20.55
CA LYS A 160 48.30 -5.54 20.26
C LYS A 160 47.30 -4.72 21.11
N ASN A 161 46.07 -5.19 21.22
CA ASN A 161 45.03 -4.51 22.00
C ASN A 161 45.29 -4.59 23.52
N HIS A 162 45.98 -5.65 23.99
CA HIS A 162 46.35 -5.78 25.42
C HIS A 162 47.51 -4.84 25.79
N LEU A 163 48.38 -4.50 24.86
CA LEU A 163 49.49 -3.54 25.05
C LEU A 163 48.97 -2.09 25.03
N ILE A 164 47.94 -1.78 24.27
CA ILE A 164 47.35 -0.43 24.19
C ILE A 164 46.56 -0.09 25.47
N MET A 165 46.02 -1.08 26.19
CA MET A 165 45.23 -0.87 27.41
C MET A 165 46.07 -0.77 28.68
N LYS A 166 47.42 -0.90 28.61
CA LYS A 166 48.34 -0.80 29.76
C LYS A 166 49.20 0.46 29.78
N ASN A 167 49.00 1.38 28.85
CA ASN A 167 49.51 2.74 28.86
C ASN A 167 48.35 3.73 28.99
#